data_28727e34f56e05139297e89089622b57
#
_entry.id   28727e34f56e05139297e89089622b57
#
_cell.length_a   1.000
_cell.length_b   1.000
_cell.length_c   1.000
_cell.angle_alpha   90.00
_cell.angle_beta   90.00
_cell.angle_gamma   90.00
#
_symmetry.space_group_name_H-M   'P 1'
#
loop_
_entity.id
_entity.type
_entity.pdbx_description
1 polymer ?
#
loop_
_entity_poly.entity_id
_entity_poly.type
_entity_poly.pdbx_seq_one_letter_code
_entity_poly.pdbx_strand_id
1 'polypeptide(L)'
;MSFASRHNKVNRWNINTQGFEYKKIKDLVTADGEDVTYKVFGAMLHKGGKYGDSAAVILENCYVSLPTHMAAEVSEILDSTEDCEAIRAGKVGIEFYSYESKSGNVCYGANWVDL
;
A
#
# COMPACT_ATOMS: atom_id res chain seq x y z
N MET A 1 -9.87 20.59 16.22
CA MET A 1 -9.97 19.27 15.58
C MET A 1 -11.00 18.43 16.33
N SER A 2 -11.92 17.83 15.61
CA SER A 2 -12.97 17.02 16.25
C SER A 2 -12.41 15.68 16.72
N PHE A 3 -13.11 15.06 17.66
CA PHE A 3 -12.77 13.74 18.18
C PHE A 3 -12.69 12.71 17.04
N ALA A 4 -13.66 12.72 16.14
CA ALA A 4 -13.72 11.78 15.03
C ALA A 4 -12.52 11.92 14.09
N SER A 5 -12.11 13.16 13.79
CA SER A 5 -10.95 13.41 12.92
C SER A 5 -9.67 12.87 13.50
N ARG A 6 -9.51 12.90 14.82
CA ARG A 6 -8.30 12.41 15.47
C ARG A 6 -8.23 10.88 15.54
N HIS A 7 -9.38 10.21 15.58
CA HIS A 7 -9.45 8.78 15.80
C HIS A 7 -9.80 7.96 14.56
N ASN A 8 -10.24 8.60 13.49
CA ASN A 8 -10.49 7.93 12.22
C ASN A 8 -9.22 7.88 11.38
N LYS A 9 -8.56 6.74 11.39
CA LYS A 9 -7.29 6.55 10.65
C LYS A 9 -7.45 6.77 9.16
N VAL A 10 -8.63 6.52 8.60
CA VAL A 10 -8.91 6.69 7.16
C VAL A 10 -8.72 8.14 6.74
N ASN A 11 -8.97 9.09 7.66
CA ASN A 11 -8.86 10.51 7.37
C ASN A 11 -7.42 11.04 7.36
N ARG A 12 -6.46 10.23 7.78
CA ARG A 12 -5.04 10.59 7.76
C ARG A 12 -4.60 11.01 6.34
N TRP A 13 -5.10 10.32 5.34
CA TRP A 13 -4.70 10.52 3.96
C TRP A 13 -5.60 11.49 3.20
N ASN A 14 -6.66 12.00 3.85
CA ASN A 14 -7.61 12.94 3.26
C ASN A 14 -8.19 12.44 1.94
N ILE A 15 -8.55 11.16 1.89
CA ILE A 15 -9.11 10.53 0.72
C ILE A 15 -10.40 9.79 1.10
N ASN A 16 -11.39 9.86 0.22
CA ASN A 16 -12.63 9.11 0.40
C ASN A 16 -12.45 7.71 -0.18
N THR A 17 -12.45 6.72 0.70
CA THR A 17 -12.24 5.32 0.34
C THR A 17 -13.55 4.50 0.31
N GLN A 18 -14.68 5.18 0.36
CA GLN A 18 -15.97 4.50 0.31
C GLN A 18 -16.12 3.70 -0.98
N GLY A 19 -16.45 2.42 -0.86
CA GLY A 19 -16.60 1.55 -2.01
C GLY A 19 -15.29 0.93 -2.52
N PHE A 20 -14.16 1.25 -1.90
CA PHE A 20 -12.88 0.64 -2.30
C PHE A 20 -12.86 -0.83 -1.93
N GLU A 21 -12.36 -1.65 -2.84
CA GLU A 21 -12.17 -3.08 -2.62
C GLU A 21 -10.71 -3.41 -2.42
N TYR A 22 -10.44 -4.48 -1.66
CA TYR A 22 -9.09 -5.01 -1.54
C TYR A 22 -8.75 -5.86 -2.77
N LYS A 23 -7.62 -5.57 -3.38
CA LYS A 23 -7.08 -6.33 -4.50
C LYS A 23 -5.74 -6.92 -4.12
N LYS A 24 -5.35 -7.96 -4.82
CA LYS A 24 -4.04 -8.59 -4.67
C LYS A 24 -3.11 -8.04 -5.75
N ILE A 25 -1.80 -8.07 -5.50
CA ILE A 25 -0.81 -7.67 -6.50
C ILE A 25 -1.02 -8.49 -7.78
N LYS A 26 -1.30 -9.79 -7.64
CA LYS A 26 -1.59 -10.68 -8.78
C LYS A 26 -2.67 -10.11 -9.69
N ASP A 27 -3.73 -9.55 -9.12
CA ASP A 27 -4.85 -9.01 -9.90
C ASP A 27 -4.41 -7.84 -10.77
N LEU A 28 -3.59 -6.95 -10.22
CA LEU A 28 -3.10 -5.78 -10.94
C LEU A 28 -2.07 -6.16 -12.01
N VAL A 29 -1.16 -7.06 -11.70
CA VAL A 29 -0.16 -7.54 -12.66
C VAL A 29 -0.85 -8.26 -13.82
N THR A 30 -1.88 -9.04 -13.54
CA THR A 30 -2.64 -9.75 -14.58
C THR A 30 -3.41 -8.78 -15.48
N ALA A 31 -4.02 -7.75 -14.89
CA ALA A 31 -4.84 -6.79 -15.62
C ALA A 31 -4.01 -5.76 -16.40
N ASP A 32 -2.97 -5.21 -15.77
CA ASP A 32 -2.25 -4.04 -16.27
C ASP A 32 -0.80 -4.33 -16.66
N GLY A 33 -0.24 -5.47 -16.25
CA GLY A 33 1.17 -5.81 -16.48
C GLY A 33 2.08 -5.30 -15.37
N GLU A 34 3.40 -5.49 -15.55
CA GLU A 34 4.39 -5.17 -14.53
C GLU A 34 5.01 -3.79 -14.68
N ASP A 35 4.90 -3.16 -15.83
CA ASP A 35 5.55 -1.88 -16.12
C ASP A 35 4.67 -0.66 -15.82
N VAL A 36 3.71 -0.83 -14.93
CA VAL A 36 2.76 0.24 -14.58
C VAL A 36 3.11 0.82 -13.23
N THR A 37 3.22 2.15 -13.17
CA THR A 37 3.42 2.88 -11.92
C THR A 37 2.08 3.41 -11.44
N TYR A 38 1.71 3.07 -10.20
CA TYR A 38 0.48 3.54 -9.57
C TYR A 38 0.83 4.62 -8.57
N LYS A 39 0.08 5.72 -8.58
CA LYS A 39 0.23 6.76 -7.56
C LYS A 39 -0.32 6.24 -6.24
N VAL A 40 0.47 6.41 -5.16
CA VAL A 40 0.07 6.00 -3.82
C VAL A 40 -0.65 7.16 -3.14
N PHE A 41 -1.87 6.92 -2.67
CA PHE A 41 -2.67 7.90 -1.95
C PHE A 41 -2.60 7.72 -0.44
N GLY A 42 -2.12 6.59 0.01
CA GLY A 42 -1.95 6.31 1.42
C GLY A 42 -1.45 4.90 1.66
N ALA A 43 -1.21 4.58 2.92
CA ALA A 43 -0.78 3.25 3.33
C ALA A 43 -1.41 2.89 4.67
N MET A 44 -1.57 1.59 4.91
CA MET A 44 -2.18 1.08 6.13
C MET A 44 -1.36 -0.08 6.67
N LEU A 45 -1.31 -0.17 8.00
CA LEU A 45 -0.66 -1.28 8.69
C LEU A 45 -1.68 -1.94 9.62
N HIS A 46 -1.83 -3.25 9.48
CA HIS A 46 -2.65 -4.06 10.38
C HIS A 46 -1.73 -4.92 11.23
N LYS A 47 -1.71 -4.67 12.53
CA LYS A 47 -0.86 -5.39 13.47
C LYS A 47 -1.61 -6.53 14.14
N GLY A 48 -0.87 -7.61 14.43
CA GLY A 48 -1.40 -8.71 15.22
C GLY A 48 -2.37 -9.61 14.50
N GLY A 49 -2.30 -9.71 13.17
CA GLY A 49 -3.10 -10.66 12.43
C GLY A 49 -2.65 -12.10 12.68
N LYS A 50 -3.43 -13.05 12.18
CA LYS A 50 -3.17 -14.48 12.36
C LYS A 50 -1.76 -14.90 11.91
N TYR A 51 -1.24 -14.25 10.88
CA TYR A 51 0.08 -14.53 10.31
C TYR A 51 1.07 -13.41 10.58
N GLY A 52 0.82 -12.56 11.59
CA GLY A 52 1.65 -11.43 11.94
C GLY A 52 1.12 -10.11 11.37
N ASP A 53 1.99 -9.14 11.24
CA ASP A 53 1.63 -7.83 10.72
C ASP A 53 1.42 -7.88 9.21
N SER A 54 0.46 -7.11 8.72
CA SER A 54 0.19 -6.97 7.28
C SER A 54 0.05 -5.51 6.91
N ALA A 55 0.32 -5.21 5.65
CA ALA A 55 0.26 -3.84 5.15
C ALA A 55 -0.51 -3.79 3.83
N ALA A 56 -1.03 -2.61 3.52
CA ALA A 56 -1.70 -2.35 2.26
C ALA A 56 -1.43 -0.91 1.84
N VAL A 57 -1.48 -0.64 0.54
CA VAL A 57 -1.46 0.72 0.01
C VAL A 57 -2.84 1.11 -0.47
N ILE A 58 -3.12 2.41 -0.42
CA ILE A 58 -4.36 2.99 -0.96
C ILE A 58 -4.01 3.59 -2.31
N LEU A 59 -4.65 3.09 -3.35
CA LEU A 59 -4.53 3.60 -4.70
C LEU A 59 -5.76 4.44 -5.05
N GLU A 60 -5.91 4.79 -6.32
CA GLU A 60 -6.99 5.69 -6.76
C GLU A 60 -8.39 5.14 -6.47
N ASN A 61 -8.58 3.85 -6.60
CA ASN A 61 -9.90 3.25 -6.47
C ASN A 61 -9.92 1.90 -5.73
N CYS A 62 -8.82 1.53 -5.08
CA CYS A 62 -8.74 0.25 -4.38
C CYS A 62 -7.62 0.25 -3.35
N TYR A 63 -7.66 -0.76 -2.49
CA TYR A 63 -6.56 -1.11 -1.60
C TYR A 63 -5.81 -2.29 -2.21
N VAL A 64 -4.49 -2.32 -2.07
CA VAL A 64 -3.69 -3.45 -2.51
C VAL A 64 -2.91 -4.00 -1.33
N SER A 65 -3.14 -5.28 -1.02
CA SER A 65 -2.40 -5.96 0.05
C SER A 65 -0.95 -6.16 -0.37
N LEU A 66 -0.01 -5.76 0.49
CA LEU A 66 1.42 -5.91 0.24
C LEU A 66 1.95 -7.21 0.82
N PRO A 67 3.10 -7.70 0.33
CA PRO A 67 3.76 -8.85 0.95
C PRO A 67 4.07 -8.57 2.43
N THR A 68 4.05 -9.63 3.24
CA THR A 68 4.25 -9.49 4.69
C THR A 68 5.60 -8.86 5.06
N HIS A 69 6.64 -9.11 4.26
CA HIS A 69 7.96 -8.52 4.52
C HIS A 69 7.97 -7.00 4.36
N MET A 70 6.97 -6.42 3.70
CA MET A 70 6.87 -4.97 3.55
C MET A 70 6.17 -4.28 4.72
N ALA A 71 5.63 -5.03 5.67
CA ALA A 71 4.96 -4.45 6.83
C ALA A 71 5.89 -3.54 7.63
N ALA A 72 7.17 -3.92 7.78
CA ALA A 72 8.15 -3.11 8.48
C ALA A 72 8.42 -1.78 7.76
N GLU A 73 8.51 -1.81 6.43
CA GLU A 73 8.68 -0.60 5.62
C GLU A 73 7.50 0.35 5.78
N VAL A 74 6.28 -0.18 5.73
CA VAL A 74 5.08 0.63 5.91
C VAL A 74 5.03 1.22 7.32
N SER A 75 5.44 0.46 8.34
CA SER A 75 5.53 0.97 9.71
C SER A 75 6.47 2.18 9.79
N GLU A 76 7.63 2.11 9.14
CA GLU A 76 8.58 3.22 9.08
C GLU A 76 7.98 4.43 8.38
N ILE A 77 7.29 4.21 7.26
CA ILE A 77 6.63 5.27 6.50
C ILE A 77 5.58 5.97 7.36
N LEU A 78 4.77 5.21 8.07
CA LEU A 78 3.71 5.77 8.92
C LEU A 78 4.27 6.56 10.10
N ASP A 79 5.46 6.21 10.58
CA ASP A 79 6.13 6.93 11.67
C ASP A 79 6.92 8.15 11.19
N SER A 80 7.08 8.32 9.89
CA SER A 80 7.82 9.43 9.29
C SER A 80 6.86 10.50 8.77
N THR A 81 6.88 11.68 9.39
CA THR A 81 6.08 12.81 8.93
C THR A 81 6.45 13.20 7.50
N GLU A 82 7.73 13.17 7.17
CA GLU A 82 8.23 13.50 5.84
C GLU A 82 7.68 12.56 4.78
N ASP A 83 7.70 11.25 5.05
CA ASP A 83 7.18 10.25 4.12
C ASP A 83 5.66 10.38 3.94
N CYS A 84 4.93 10.61 5.02
CA CYS A 84 3.49 10.82 4.95
C CYS A 84 3.13 12.07 4.14
N GLU A 85 3.90 13.14 4.30
CA GLU A 85 3.69 14.36 3.53
C GLU A 85 3.98 14.15 2.05
N ALA A 86 5.02 13.38 1.72
CA ALA A 86 5.33 13.05 0.33
C ALA A 86 4.20 12.28 -0.33
N ILE A 87 3.60 11.33 0.37
CA ILE A 87 2.45 10.58 -0.13
C ILE A 87 1.26 11.52 -0.37
N ARG A 88 0.94 12.37 0.59
CA ARG A 88 -0.18 13.33 0.45
C ARG A 88 0.03 14.32 -0.69
N ALA A 89 1.29 14.67 -0.95
CA ALA A 89 1.64 15.58 -2.04
C ALA A 89 1.64 14.92 -3.42
N GLY A 90 1.40 13.60 -3.49
CA GLY A 90 1.38 12.88 -4.74
C GLY A 90 2.77 12.60 -5.33
N LYS A 91 3.78 12.54 -4.48
CA LYS A 91 5.17 12.35 -4.90
C LYS A 91 5.64 10.90 -4.79
N VAL A 92 4.77 9.99 -4.41
CA VAL A 92 5.11 8.58 -4.21
C VAL A 92 4.25 7.71 -5.11
N GLY A 93 4.90 6.78 -5.79
CA GLY A 93 4.25 5.76 -6.59
C GLY A 93 4.70 4.38 -6.16
N ILE A 94 4.11 3.37 -6.76
CA ILE A 94 4.45 1.97 -6.51
C ILE A 94 4.31 1.18 -7.80
N GLU A 95 5.22 0.26 -8.03
CA GLU A 95 5.19 -0.67 -9.14
C GLU A 95 5.16 -2.09 -8.59
N PHE A 96 4.38 -2.94 -9.22
CA PHE A 96 4.24 -4.35 -8.82
C PHE A 96 4.90 -5.26 -9.84
N TYR A 97 5.45 -6.38 -9.36
CA TYR A 97 6.11 -7.36 -10.20
C TYR A 97 5.87 -8.77 -9.68
N SER A 98 6.14 -9.73 -10.55
CA SER A 98 6.13 -11.14 -10.18
C SER A 98 7.53 -11.72 -10.36
N TYR A 99 7.85 -12.77 -9.61
CA TYR A 99 9.10 -13.49 -9.76
C TYR A 99 8.91 -14.93 -9.35
N GLU A 100 9.79 -15.79 -9.84
CA GLU A 100 9.78 -17.20 -9.48
C GLU A 100 10.71 -17.46 -8.31
N SER A 101 10.20 -18.12 -7.27
CA SER A 101 11.00 -18.51 -6.12
C SER A 101 11.88 -19.71 -6.46
N LYS A 102 12.84 -20.03 -5.59
CA LYS A 102 13.70 -21.19 -5.76
C LYS A 102 12.93 -22.50 -5.81
N SER A 103 11.74 -22.53 -5.21
CA SER A 103 10.86 -23.71 -5.22
C SER A 103 9.96 -23.78 -6.45
N GLY A 104 10.08 -22.83 -7.38
CA GLY A 104 9.28 -22.78 -8.60
C GLY A 104 7.91 -22.13 -8.46
N ASN A 105 7.59 -21.56 -7.30
CA ASN A 105 6.34 -20.85 -7.08
C ASN A 105 6.42 -19.40 -7.55
N VAL A 106 5.33 -18.90 -8.13
CA VAL A 106 5.24 -17.49 -8.52
C VAL A 106 4.97 -16.65 -7.28
N CYS A 107 5.82 -15.68 -7.03
CA CYS A 107 5.70 -14.74 -5.94
C CYS A 107 5.48 -13.32 -6.48
N TYR A 108 4.99 -12.43 -5.64
CA TYR A 108 4.71 -11.05 -6.03
C TYR A 108 5.40 -10.09 -5.08
N GLY A 109 5.84 -8.97 -5.61
CA GLY A 109 6.51 -7.94 -4.83
C GLY A 109 6.16 -6.56 -5.34
N ALA A 110 6.69 -5.55 -4.68
CA ALA A 110 6.45 -4.16 -5.01
C ALA A 110 7.70 -3.32 -4.76
N ASN A 111 7.87 -2.28 -5.57
CA ASN A 111 8.93 -1.29 -5.40
C ASN A 111 8.31 0.10 -5.30
N TRP A 112 8.81 0.90 -4.38
CA TRP A 112 8.41 2.30 -4.26
C TRP A 112 9.09 3.11 -5.36
N VAL A 113 8.38 4.11 -5.87
CA VAL A 113 8.85 4.97 -6.95
C VAL A 113 8.66 6.42 -6.55
N ASP A 114 9.65 7.25 -6.82
CA ASP A 114 9.53 8.70 -6.64
C ASP A 114 8.86 9.30 -7.88
N LEU A 115 7.81 10.06 -7.65
CA LEU A 115 7.08 10.71 -8.74
C LEU A 115 7.44 12.18 -8.92
#